data_5ff365b7ab7d7ed272f3cf1079420c52
#
_entry.id   5ff365b7ab7d7ed272f3cf1079420c52
#
_cell.length_a   1.000
_cell.length_b   1.000
_cell.length_c   1.000
_cell.angle_alpha   90.00
_cell.angle_beta   90.00
_cell.angle_gamma   90.00
#
_symmetry.space_group_name_H-M   'P 1'
#
loop_
_entity.id
_entity.type
_entity.pdbx_description
1 polymer ?
#
loop_
_entity_poly.entity_id
_entity_poly.type
_entity_poly.pdbx_seq_one_letter_code
_entity_poly.pdbx_strand_id
1 'polypeptide(L)'
;MNFLSKRALIAALLLIVLGASLGYSRGWFGNTRVNTKAPQTNGPISIELAPTDVVIAQKISMTQGLPISGTLKATRSAMVKARVAGELQALEVREGDAVAASQVLARVDNTEYVARQRQAQQQAEAARAQVEVAQRQFDNNNALVNQGFISKTALDTSIANLNGAKATYQAAMSALDVATKAVDDCILRAPLSGLISQRLAQPGERVSPEARIVEIVDLSQLELEASLTSTDALNVKVGQTAKLFIENSNQSVTAKVLRINPSTQVGSRSVLVYLGLSSHPLLRHGIFVQGSLGTQKIQTVVVPLESVRNDKTEPYVQTLQNGKVVHVKVATGLKGEVDGKAVMALSELNEGTQVLAPSAGAVRDGTLVTLNSSKP
;
A
#
# COMPACT_ATOMS: atom_id res chain seq x y z
N MET A 1 7.91 -53.34 59.30
CA MET A 1 8.89 -54.12 58.49
C MET A 1 9.49 -53.17 57.47
N ASN A 2 10.71 -52.77 57.35
CA ASN A 2 11.98 -53.04 57.98
C ASN A 2 12.83 -51.79 57.97
N PHE A 3 13.07 -51.18 59.09
CA PHE A 3 13.99 -50.01 59.21
C PHE A 3 15.48 -50.45 59.23
N LEU A 4 15.75 -51.75 59.28
CA LEU A 4 17.10 -52.28 59.32
C LEU A 4 17.81 -52.45 57.97
N SER A 5 17.08 -52.54 56.86
CA SER A 5 17.68 -52.78 55.54
C SER A 5 18.28 -51.48 54.90
N LYS A 6 17.77 -50.29 55.26
CA LYS A 6 18.31 -49.02 54.73
C LYS A 6 19.66 -48.65 55.39
N ARG A 7 19.88 -49.02 56.65
CA ARG A 7 21.15 -48.72 57.33
C ARG A 7 22.30 -49.56 56.83
N ALA A 8 22.02 -50.84 56.47
CA ALA A 8 23.02 -51.74 55.89
C ALA A 8 23.46 -51.25 54.45
N LEU A 9 22.54 -50.71 53.68
CA LEU A 9 22.85 -50.20 52.32
C LEU A 9 23.71 -48.94 52.36
N ILE A 10 23.46 -48.01 53.33
CA ILE A 10 24.26 -46.84 53.52
C ILE A 10 25.66 -47.12 54.00
N ALA A 11 25.82 -48.10 54.91
CA ALA A 11 27.12 -48.56 55.37
C ALA A 11 27.97 -49.22 54.27
N ALA A 12 27.35 -50.01 53.39
CA ALA A 12 28.03 -50.59 52.23
C ALA A 12 28.49 -49.53 51.20
N LEU A 13 27.69 -48.48 50.98
CA LEU A 13 28.04 -47.40 50.06
C LEU A 13 29.20 -46.56 50.61
N LEU A 14 29.25 -46.33 51.92
CA LEU A 14 30.34 -45.60 52.57
C LEU A 14 31.64 -46.38 52.54
N LEU A 15 31.63 -47.69 52.66
CA LEU A 15 32.82 -48.52 52.53
C LEU A 15 33.38 -48.55 51.09
N ILE A 16 32.55 -48.55 50.09
CA ILE A 16 32.97 -48.46 48.68
C ILE A 16 33.62 -47.09 48.35
N VAL A 17 33.09 -46.03 48.90
CA VAL A 17 33.65 -44.69 48.70
C VAL A 17 34.98 -44.53 49.41
N LEU A 18 35.11 -45.13 50.64
CA LEU A 18 36.36 -45.09 51.37
C LEU A 18 37.44 -46.00 50.72
N GLY A 19 37.06 -47.12 50.11
CA GLY A 19 37.97 -47.98 49.34
C GLY A 19 38.47 -47.34 48.07
N ALA A 20 37.61 -46.62 47.37
CA ALA A 20 37.98 -45.86 46.15
C ALA A 20 38.95 -44.69 46.46
N SER A 21 38.75 -43.98 47.57
CA SER A 21 39.64 -42.87 47.97
C SER A 21 41.02 -43.33 48.40
N LEU A 22 41.16 -44.48 49.05
CA LEU A 22 42.46 -45.10 49.41
C LEU A 22 43.20 -45.70 48.19
N GLY A 23 42.46 -46.23 47.18
CA GLY A 23 43.03 -46.66 45.91
C GLY A 23 43.60 -45.51 45.06
N TYR A 24 42.96 -44.36 45.11
CA TYR A 24 43.42 -43.14 44.41
C TYR A 24 44.67 -42.51 45.07
N SER A 25 44.78 -42.57 46.40
CA SER A 25 45.93 -42.03 47.14
C SER A 25 47.21 -42.89 47.08
N ARG A 26 47.08 -44.21 46.71
CA ARG A 26 48.22 -45.13 46.58
C ARG A 26 48.75 -45.35 45.18
N GLY A 27 48.25 -44.56 44.19
CA GLY A 27 48.85 -44.51 42.85
C GLY A 27 48.81 -45.84 42.06
N TRP A 28 47.83 -46.73 42.34
CA TRP A 28 47.74 -48.01 41.69
C TRP A 28 47.23 -48.05 40.25
N PHE A 29 46.89 -46.89 39.72
CA PHE A 29 46.67 -46.73 38.27
C PHE A 29 47.96 -46.24 37.64
N GLY A 30 48.73 -47.17 37.13
CA GLY A 30 49.99 -46.93 36.47
C GLY A 30 49.85 -45.93 35.31
N ASN A 31 50.60 -44.85 35.46
CA ASN A 31 50.72 -43.82 34.45
C ASN A 31 51.59 -44.35 33.30
N THR A 32 51.03 -45.09 32.36
CA THR A 32 51.66 -45.35 31.05
C THR A 32 51.78 -44.05 30.31
N ARG A 33 52.91 -43.35 30.50
CA ARG A 33 53.28 -42.25 29.61
C ARG A 33 53.51 -42.80 28.21
N VAL A 34 52.46 -42.77 27.41
CA VAL A 34 52.58 -42.86 25.95
C VAL A 34 53.24 -41.53 25.52
N ASN A 35 54.52 -41.64 25.22
CA ASN A 35 55.28 -40.53 24.68
C ASN A 35 54.89 -40.37 23.19
N THR A 36 53.71 -39.83 22.95
CA THR A 36 53.30 -39.40 21.61
C THR A 36 54.01 -38.07 21.36
N LYS A 37 55.16 -38.17 20.75
CA LYS A 37 55.81 -37.06 20.05
C LYS A 37 54.76 -36.57 19.01
N ALA A 38 54.01 -35.52 19.38
CA ALA A 38 53.19 -34.79 18.39
C ALA A 38 54.13 -34.27 17.31
N PRO A 39 53.86 -34.46 16.04
CA PRO A 39 54.63 -33.86 15.00
C PRO A 39 54.46 -32.32 15.18
N GLN A 40 55.51 -31.66 15.60
CA GLN A 40 55.60 -30.19 15.49
C GLN A 40 55.76 -29.87 14.00
N THR A 41 54.65 -29.73 13.31
CA THR A 41 54.64 -29.06 12.04
C THR A 41 54.70 -27.55 12.32
N ASN A 42 55.93 -27.08 12.59
CA ASN A 42 56.28 -25.67 12.55
C ASN A 42 56.42 -25.20 11.11
N GLY A 43 55.39 -25.41 10.27
CA GLY A 43 55.23 -24.72 9.02
C GLY A 43 54.04 -23.75 9.16
N PRO A 44 54.13 -22.58 8.53
CA PRO A 44 52.97 -21.72 8.49
C PRO A 44 51.78 -22.52 7.90
N ILE A 45 50.70 -22.64 8.66
CA ILE A 45 49.49 -23.30 8.21
C ILE A 45 48.99 -22.54 6.97
N SER A 46 49.24 -23.09 5.78
CA SER A 46 48.69 -22.56 4.55
C SER A 46 47.37 -23.27 4.25
N ILE A 47 46.36 -22.51 3.93
CA ILE A 47 45.06 -23.02 3.49
C ILE A 47 45.04 -22.96 1.95
N GLU A 48 44.68 -24.07 1.31
CA GLU A 48 44.40 -24.08 -0.11
C GLU A 48 42.97 -23.59 -0.38
N LEU A 49 42.85 -22.58 -1.20
CA LEU A 49 41.56 -22.06 -1.69
C LEU A 49 41.34 -22.41 -3.17
N ALA A 50 40.13 -22.80 -3.49
CA ALA A 50 39.71 -22.95 -4.88
C ALA A 50 39.55 -21.55 -5.52
N PRO A 51 39.70 -21.43 -6.85
CA PRO A 51 39.46 -20.17 -7.58
C PRO A 51 38.04 -19.61 -7.33
N THR A 52 37.06 -20.46 -7.06
CA THR A 52 35.68 -20.12 -6.73
C THR A 52 35.52 -19.50 -5.34
N ASP A 53 36.52 -19.65 -4.47
CA ASP A 53 36.54 -19.13 -3.12
C ASP A 53 37.05 -17.69 -3.04
N VAL A 54 37.39 -17.11 -4.18
CA VAL A 54 37.85 -15.71 -4.29
C VAL A 54 36.95 -14.97 -5.27
N VAL A 55 36.43 -13.86 -4.83
CA VAL A 55 35.63 -12.93 -5.65
C VAL A 55 36.38 -11.62 -5.78
N ILE A 56 36.40 -11.05 -6.96
CA ILE A 56 37.03 -9.76 -7.21
C ILE A 56 35.98 -8.67 -6.97
N ALA A 57 36.32 -7.71 -6.12
CA ALA A 57 35.49 -6.53 -5.89
C ALA A 57 35.41 -5.70 -7.19
N GLN A 58 34.22 -5.47 -7.67
CA GLN A 58 33.96 -4.79 -8.96
C GLN A 58 33.30 -3.44 -8.72
N LYS A 59 33.70 -2.45 -9.51
CA LYS A 59 33.03 -1.16 -9.54
C LYS A 59 31.85 -1.20 -10.49
N ILE A 60 30.65 -1.04 -9.96
CA ILE A 60 29.41 -1.08 -10.74
C ILE A 60 28.55 0.15 -10.48
N SER A 61 27.66 0.42 -11.43
CA SER A 61 26.61 1.43 -11.26
C SER A 61 25.42 0.80 -10.53
N MET A 62 25.23 1.12 -9.27
CA MET A 62 24.09 0.70 -8.49
C MET A 62 23.02 1.79 -8.45
N THR A 63 21.76 1.38 -8.51
CA THR A 63 20.66 2.29 -8.21
C THR A 63 20.43 2.28 -6.70
N GLN A 64 20.61 3.43 -6.08
CA GLN A 64 20.23 3.61 -4.69
C GLN A 64 18.71 3.57 -4.61
N GLY A 65 18.16 2.50 -4.05
CA GLY A 65 16.73 2.34 -3.86
C GLY A 65 16.31 2.93 -2.52
N LEU A 66 15.39 3.89 -2.55
CA LEU A 66 14.70 4.35 -1.35
C LEU A 66 13.57 3.38 -1.04
N PRO A 67 13.53 2.72 0.13
CA PRO A 67 12.43 1.83 0.48
C PRO A 67 11.12 2.61 0.56
N ILE A 68 10.11 2.11 -0.11
CA ILE A 68 8.77 2.67 -0.12
C ILE A 68 7.74 1.58 0.14
N SER A 69 6.68 1.94 0.82
CA SER A 69 5.54 1.08 1.05
C SER A 69 4.26 1.91 1.14
N GLY A 70 3.14 1.28 0.93
CA GLY A 70 1.85 1.92 1.07
C GLY A 70 0.71 1.08 0.51
N THR A 71 -0.47 1.67 0.47
CA THR A 71 -1.68 1.03 0.00
C THR A 71 -2.05 1.55 -1.39
N LEU A 72 -2.43 0.64 -2.28
CA LEU A 72 -2.94 1.00 -3.59
C LEU A 72 -4.35 1.58 -3.49
N LYS A 73 -4.55 2.73 -4.09
CA LYS A 73 -5.86 3.37 -4.18
C LYS A 73 -6.26 3.56 -5.64
N ALA A 74 -7.55 3.33 -5.92
CA ALA A 74 -8.10 3.72 -7.19
C ALA A 74 -8.10 5.26 -7.30
N THR A 75 -7.64 5.80 -8.41
CA THR A 75 -7.62 7.24 -8.66
C THR A 75 -9.03 7.81 -8.75
N ARG A 76 -9.98 6.98 -9.18
CA ARG A 76 -11.39 7.34 -9.31
C ARG A 76 -12.22 6.34 -8.50
N SER A 77 -12.90 6.85 -7.49
CA SER A 77 -13.89 6.10 -6.72
C SER A 77 -15.08 6.99 -6.42
N ALA A 78 -16.23 6.40 -6.22
CA ALA A 78 -17.45 7.11 -5.88
C ALA A 78 -18.25 6.36 -4.83
N MET A 79 -18.62 7.07 -3.78
CA MET A 79 -19.59 6.60 -2.80
C MET A 79 -20.98 7.05 -3.23
N VAL A 80 -21.81 6.10 -3.69
CA VAL A 80 -23.20 6.37 -4.02
C VAL A 80 -24.00 6.42 -2.73
N LYS A 81 -24.70 7.54 -2.54
CA LYS A 81 -25.49 7.83 -1.34
C LYS A 81 -26.96 8.01 -1.70
N ALA A 82 -27.84 7.68 -0.77
CA ALA A 82 -29.24 8.02 -0.88
C ALA A 82 -29.42 9.55 -0.89
N ARG A 83 -30.23 10.05 -1.79
CA ARG A 83 -30.56 11.50 -1.90
C ARG A 83 -31.84 11.83 -1.18
N VAL A 84 -32.72 10.84 -1.01
CA VAL A 84 -34.02 10.97 -0.35
C VAL A 84 -34.18 9.90 0.70
N ALA A 85 -35.09 10.13 1.66
CA ALA A 85 -35.41 9.13 2.67
C ALA A 85 -36.46 8.14 2.12
N GLY A 86 -36.36 6.87 2.49
CA GLY A 86 -37.32 5.84 2.10
C GLY A 86 -36.80 4.44 2.32
N GLU A 87 -37.60 3.45 1.95
CA GLU A 87 -37.20 2.04 1.96
C GLU A 87 -36.45 1.72 0.66
N LEU A 88 -35.32 1.03 0.76
CA LEU A 88 -34.57 0.57 -0.39
C LEU A 88 -35.27 -0.66 -0.99
N GLN A 89 -36.06 -0.48 -2.06
CA GLN A 89 -36.85 -1.54 -2.66
C GLN A 89 -36.00 -2.54 -3.46
N ALA A 90 -35.01 -2.03 -4.18
CA ALA A 90 -34.13 -2.85 -5.01
C ALA A 90 -32.70 -2.33 -4.94
N LEU A 91 -31.75 -3.29 -4.88
CA LEU A 91 -30.33 -3.08 -5.09
C LEU A 91 -29.86 -4.19 -6.05
N GLU A 92 -29.77 -3.82 -7.32
CA GLU A 92 -29.63 -4.77 -8.45
C GLU A 92 -28.18 -5.25 -8.64
N VAL A 93 -27.24 -4.76 -7.84
CA VAL A 93 -25.80 -5.02 -7.97
C VAL A 93 -25.23 -5.71 -6.75
N ARG A 94 -24.13 -6.47 -6.96
CA ARG A 94 -23.36 -7.17 -5.93
C ARG A 94 -21.91 -6.73 -5.95
N GLU A 95 -21.19 -7.01 -4.87
CA GLU A 95 -19.74 -6.81 -4.82
C GLU A 95 -19.06 -7.58 -5.95
N GLY A 96 -18.16 -6.89 -6.68
CA GLY A 96 -17.45 -7.44 -7.83
C GLY A 96 -18.16 -7.22 -9.17
N ASP A 97 -19.42 -6.81 -9.20
CA ASP A 97 -20.12 -6.52 -10.46
C ASP A 97 -19.53 -5.28 -11.15
N ALA A 98 -19.43 -5.36 -12.48
CA ALA A 98 -19.06 -4.24 -13.31
C ALA A 98 -20.31 -3.38 -13.62
N VAL A 99 -20.16 -2.07 -13.46
CA VAL A 99 -21.23 -1.10 -13.74
C VAL A 99 -20.76 -0.02 -14.70
N ALA A 100 -21.67 0.42 -15.56
CA ALA A 100 -21.45 1.55 -16.45
C ALA A 100 -21.92 2.86 -15.80
N ALA A 101 -21.34 4.00 -16.19
CA ALA A 101 -21.84 5.30 -15.78
C ALA A 101 -23.32 5.47 -16.14
N SER A 102 -24.09 6.09 -15.25
CA SER A 102 -25.55 6.27 -15.34
C SER A 102 -26.40 4.99 -15.23
N GLN A 103 -25.79 3.81 -15.07
CA GLN A 103 -26.53 2.58 -14.80
C GLN A 103 -27.30 2.70 -13.49
N VAL A 104 -28.55 2.19 -13.48
CA VAL A 104 -29.35 2.11 -12.24
C VAL A 104 -28.75 1.07 -11.32
N LEU A 105 -28.53 1.46 -10.08
CA LEU A 105 -27.96 0.60 -9.05
C LEU A 105 -29.00 0.19 -8.02
N ALA A 106 -29.84 1.16 -7.64
CA ALA A 106 -30.81 0.97 -6.58
C ALA A 106 -32.04 1.86 -6.78
N ARG A 107 -33.14 1.48 -6.14
CA ARG A 107 -34.39 2.25 -6.09
C ARG A 107 -34.87 2.36 -4.67
N VAL A 108 -35.20 3.59 -4.30
CA VAL A 108 -35.89 3.92 -3.04
C VAL A 108 -37.39 3.97 -3.34
N ASP A 109 -38.23 3.60 -2.38
CA ASP A 109 -39.67 3.71 -2.51
C ASP A 109 -40.07 5.16 -2.85
N ASN A 110 -40.70 5.32 -3.99
CA ASN A 110 -41.08 6.61 -4.55
C ASN A 110 -42.57 6.93 -4.39
N THR A 111 -43.34 6.10 -3.73
CA THR A 111 -44.82 6.22 -3.65
C THR A 111 -45.25 7.62 -3.15
N GLU A 112 -44.65 8.07 -2.06
CA GLU A 112 -44.94 9.39 -1.51
C GLU A 112 -44.48 10.53 -2.43
N TYR A 113 -43.30 10.40 -3.04
CA TYR A 113 -42.71 11.40 -3.92
C TYR A 113 -43.53 11.57 -5.21
N VAL A 114 -44.03 10.47 -5.80
CA VAL A 114 -44.92 10.49 -6.95
C VAL A 114 -46.26 11.15 -6.58
N ALA A 115 -46.82 10.89 -5.40
CA ALA A 115 -48.03 11.55 -4.95
C ALA A 115 -47.84 13.09 -4.80
N ARG A 116 -46.72 13.52 -4.24
CA ARG A 116 -46.37 14.94 -4.12
C ARG A 116 -46.15 15.62 -5.50
N GLN A 117 -45.50 14.92 -6.43
CA GLN A 117 -45.35 15.42 -7.80
C GLN A 117 -46.66 15.61 -8.47
N ARG A 118 -47.59 14.65 -8.37
CA ARG A 118 -48.95 14.75 -8.93
C ARG A 118 -49.74 15.91 -8.34
N GLN A 119 -49.61 16.14 -7.00
CA GLN A 119 -50.23 17.29 -6.34
C GLN A 119 -49.68 18.61 -6.88
N ALA A 120 -48.37 18.75 -7.02
CA ALA A 120 -47.73 19.97 -7.56
C ALA A 120 -48.13 20.20 -9.04
N GLN A 121 -48.24 19.15 -9.81
CA GLN A 121 -48.72 19.22 -11.19
C GLN A 121 -50.13 19.79 -11.29
N GLN A 122 -51.05 19.28 -10.45
CA GLN A 122 -52.42 19.74 -10.40
C GLN A 122 -52.52 21.23 -10.01
N GLN A 123 -51.67 21.67 -9.09
CA GLN A 123 -51.56 23.07 -8.70
C GLN A 123 -51.04 23.95 -9.85
N ALA A 124 -50.05 23.49 -10.61
CA ALA A 124 -49.55 24.20 -11.79
C ALA A 124 -50.61 24.28 -12.89
N GLU A 125 -51.35 23.23 -13.14
CA GLU A 125 -52.45 23.23 -14.10
C GLU A 125 -53.58 24.21 -13.71
N ALA A 126 -53.97 24.22 -12.42
CA ALA A 126 -54.94 25.20 -11.91
C ALA A 126 -54.47 26.67 -12.07
N ALA A 127 -53.19 26.90 -11.73
CA ALA A 127 -52.60 28.25 -11.90
C ALA A 127 -52.50 28.65 -13.38
N ARG A 128 -52.23 27.72 -14.28
CA ARG A 128 -52.25 27.92 -15.73
C ARG A 128 -53.65 28.35 -16.21
N ALA A 129 -54.69 27.64 -15.76
CA ALA A 129 -56.09 28.01 -16.10
C ALA A 129 -56.42 29.44 -15.66
N GLN A 130 -55.90 29.86 -14.47
CA GLN A 130 -56.05 31.23 -13.98
C GLN A 130 -55.35 32.26 -14.88
N VAL A 131 -54.14 31.95 -15.40
CA VAL A 131 -53.47 32.78 -16.41
C VAL A 131 -54.32 32.97 -17.66
N GLU A 132 -54.92 31.88 -18.16
CA GLU A 132 -55.79 31.90 -19.36
C GLU A 132 -57.02 32.77 -19.14
N VAL A 133 -57.64 32.72 -17.94
CA VAL A 133 -58.77 33.59 -17.59
C VAL A 133 -58.33 35.05 -17.54
N ALA A 134 -57.18 35.33 -16.84
CA ALA A 134 -56.65 36.72 -16.76
C ALA A 134 -56.21 37.24 -18.13
N GLN A 135 -55.68 36.41 -19.00
CA GLN A 135 -55.30 36.78 -20.37
C GLN A 135 -56.51 37.19 -21.18
N ARG A 136 -57.58 36.37 -21.17
CA ARG A 136 -58.81 36.68 -21.86
C ARG A 136 -59.44 38.02 -21.35
N GLN A 137 -59.40 38.28 -20.04
CA GLN A 137 -59.88 39.52 -19.45
C GLN A 137 -59.05 40.74 -19.91
N PHE A 138 -57.70 40.58 -19.94
CA PHE A 138 -56.81 41.60 -20.47
C PHE A 138 -57.09 41.87 -21.96
N ASP A 139 -57.21 40.85 -22.81
CA ASP A 139 -57.44 40.98 -24.23
C ASP A 139 -58.77 41.70 -24.50
N ASN A 140 -59.86 41.37 -23.76
CA ASN A 140 -61.15 42.03 -23.84
C ASN A 140 -61.08 43.51 -23.40
N ASN A 141 -60.45 43.79 -22.25
CA ASN A 141 -60.28 45.16 -21.76
C ASN A 141 -59.44 46.02 -22.72
N ASN A 142 -58.40 45.45 -23.30
CA ASN A 142 -57.56 46.13 -24.31
C ASN A 142 -58.35 46.52 -25.54
N ALA A 143 -59.22 45.61 -26.05
CA ALA A 143 -60.11 45.94 -27.18
C ALA A 143 -61.13 47.05 -26.85
N LEU A 144 -61.72 46.99 -25.63
CA LEU A 144 -62.70 48.05 -25.20
C LEU A 144 -62.08 49.42 -24.95
N VAL A 145 -60.83 49.46 -24.40
CA VAL A 145 -60.10 50.75 -24.23
C VAL A 145 -59.81 51.38 -25.60
N ASN A 146 -59.40 50.60 -26.60
CA ASN A 146 -59.09 51.05 -27.94
C ASN A 146 -60.36 51.61 -28.67
N GLN A 147 -61.54 51.13 -28.22
CA GLN A 147 -62.85 51.64 -28.73
C GLN A 147 -63.41 52.80 -27.88
N GLY A 148 -62.74 53.21 -26.80
CA GLY A 148 -63.14 54.29 -25.89
C GLY A 148 -64.27 53.96 -24.90
N PHE A 149 -64.58 52.62 -24.69
CA PHE A 149 -65.68 52.19 -23.83
C PHE A 149 -65.33 52.01 -22.33
N ILE A 150 -64.00 51.85 -22.01
CA ILE A 150 -63.56 51.78 -20.64
C ILE A 150 -62.29 52.59 -20.36
N SER A 151 -61.99 52.92 -19.11
CA SER A 151 -60.88 53.71 -18.70
C SER A 151 -59.52 52.97 -18.82
N LYS A 152 -58.44 53.73 -18.99
CA LYS A 152 -57.07 53.20 -18.94
C LYS A 152 -56.77 52.47 -17.62
N THR A 153 -57.29 52.99 -16.52
CA THR A 153 -57.16 52.37 -15.18
C THR A 153 -57.69 50.91 -15.14
N ALA A 154 -58.80 50.63 -15.85
CA ALA A 154 -59.36 49.30 -15.96
C ALA A 154 -58.43 48.37 -16.75
N LEU A 155 -57.77 48.85 -17.78
CA LEU A 155 -56.71 48.11 -18.49
C LEU A 155 -55.51 47.86 -17.60
N ASP A 156 -54.99 48.87 -16.92
CA ASP A 156 -53.85 48.75 -16.03
C ASP A 156 -54.11 47.70 -14.90
N THR A 157 -55.33 47.66 -14.37
CA THR A 157 -55.77 46.65 -13.41
C THR A 157 -55.72 45.25 -14.01
N SER A 158 -56.17 45.08 -15.27
CA SER A 158 -56.16 43.75 -15.93
C SER A 158 -54.71 43.30 -16.24
N ILE A 159 -53.83 44.23 -16.59
CA ILE A 159 -52.39 43.93 -16.76
C ILE A 159 -51.78 43.46 -15.45
N ALA A 160 -52.05 44.16 -14.34
CA ALA A 160 -51.55 43.77 -13.03
C ALA A 160 -52.06 42.38 -12.61
N ASN A 161 -53.35 42.11 -12.84
CA ASN A 161 -53.97 40.80 -12.56
C ASN A 161 -53.33 39.69 -13.42
N LEU A 162 -53.10 39.91 -14.72
CA LEU A 162 -52.46 38.96 -15.59
C LEU A 162 -51.01 38.68 -15.14
N ASN A 163 -50.26 39.73 -14.80
CA ASN A 163 -48.89 39.57 -14.29
C ASN A 163 -48.89 38.82 -12.96
N GLY A 164 -49.83 39.08 -12.06
CA GLY A 164 -49.99 38.33 -10.81
C GLY A 164 -50.31 36.85 -11.06
N ALA A 165 -51.25 36.55 -11.99
CA ALA A 165 -51.53 35.16 -12.37
C ALA A 165 -50.34 34.43 -12.98
N LYS A 166 -49.58 35.11 -13.89
CA LYS A 166 -48.34 34.56 -14.45
C LYS A 166 -47.29 34.28 -13.39
N ALA A 167 -47.11 35.15 -12.43
CA ALA A 167 -46.18 34.97 -11.33
C ALA A 167 -46.59 33.74 -10.44
N THR A 168 -47.89 33.58 -10.17
CA THR A 168 -48.42 32.43 -9.43
C THR A 168 -48.18 31.11 -10.18
N TYR A 169 -48.44 31.11 -11.50
CA TYR A 169 -48.17 29.95 -12.36
C TYR A 169 -46.67 29.57 -12.35
N GLN A 170 -45.78 30.54 -12.47
CA GLN A 170 -44.34 30.32 -12.44
C GLN A 170 -43.89 29.73 -11.10
N ALA A 171 -44.45 30.22 -9.99
CA ALA A 171 -44.18 29.64 -8.67
C ALA A 171 -44.66 28.19 -8.56
N ALA A 172 -45.86 27.87 -9.08
CA ALA A 172 -46.38 26.50 -9.11
C ALA A 172 -45.54 25.58 -10.00
N MET A 173 -45.06 26.05 -11.15
CA MET A 173 -44.12 25.30 -12.00
C MET A 173 -42.80 25.00 -11.26
N SER A 174 -42.24 25.98 -10.55
CA SER A 174 -41.02 25.73 -9.76
C SER A 174 -41.24 24.68 -8.65
N ALA A 175 -42.42 24.66 -8.01
CA ALA A 175 -42.79 23.64 -7.03
C ALA A 175 -42.92 22.25 -7.69
N LEU A 176 -43.45 22.15 -8.93
CA LEU A 176 -43.50 20.93 -9.69
C LEU A 176 -42.10 20.43 -10.05
N ASP A 177 -41.19 21.30 -10.46
CA ASP A 177 -39.81 20.95 -10.79
C ASP A 177 -39.10 20.34 -9.58
N VAL A 178 -39.26 20.91 -8.38
CA VAL A 178 -38.72 20.38 -7.12
C VAL A 178 -39.29 18.98 -6.83
N ALA A 179 -40.61 18.80 -6.96
CA ALA A 179 -41.25 17.50 -6.74
C ALA A 179 -40.79 16.44 -7.77
N THR A 180 -40.62 16.84 -9.02
CA THR A 180 -40.12 15.97 -10.09
C THR A 180 -38.70 15.54 -9.82
N LYS A 181 -37.83 16.45 -9.38
CA LYS A 181 -36.46 16.14 -8.97
C LYS A 181 -36.41 15.17 -7.80
N ALA A 182 -37.30 15.30 -6.83
CA ALA A 182 -37.38 14.36 -5.70
C ALA A 182 -37.76 12.91 -6.15
N VAL A 183 -38.61 12.76 -7.15
CA VAL A 183 -38.93 11.47 -7.76
C VAL A 183 -37.71 10.89 -8.48
N ASP A 184 -36.96 11.70 -9.25
CA ASP A 184 -35.74 11.26 -9.93
C ASP A 184 -34.67 10.83 -8.92
N ASP A 185 -34.56 11.52 -7.78
CA ASP A 185 -33.60 11.21 -6.72
C ASP A 185 -33.90 9.90 -5.96
N CYS A 186 -35.09 9.28 -6.17
CA CYS A 186 -35.39 7.92 -5.71
C CYS A 186 -34.64 6.86 -6.52
N ILE A 187 -34.09 7.19 -7.68
CA ILE A 187 -33.33 6.28 -8.53
C ILE A 187 -31.85 6.56 -8.40
N LEU A 188 -31.11 5.67 -7.74
CA LEU A 188 -29.68 5.80 -7.56
C LEU A 188 -28.97 5.25 -8.79
N ARG A 189 -28.11 6.07 -9.39
CA ARG A 189 -27.33 5.74 -10.57
C ARG A 189 -25.83 5.82 -10.31
N ALA A 190 -25.06 5.03 -11.05
CA ALA A 190 -23.61 5.05 -11.01
C ALA A 190 -23.06 6.39 -11.56
N PRO A 191 -22.26 7.14 -10.80
CA PRO A 191 -21.67 8.39 -11.29
C PRO A 191 -20.47 8.15 -12.22
N LEU A 192 -19.88 6.96 -12.18
CA LEU A 192 -18.75 6.54 -13.02
C LEU A 192 -18.86 5.05 -13.34
N SER A 193 -18.14 4.61 -14.38
CA SER A 193 -17.99 3.18 -14.69
C SER A 193 -16.90 2.59 -13.82
N GLY A 194 -17.10 1.34 -13.32
CA GLY A 194 -16.15 0.67 -12.44
C GLY A 194 -16.70 -0.64 -11.91
N LEU A 195 -16.12 -1.11 -10.82
CA LEU A 195 -16.57 -2.29 -10.09
C LEU A 195 -17.18 -1.89 -8.75
N ILE A 196 -18.21 -2.60 -8.33
CA ILE A 196 -18.77 -2.45 -6.98
C ILE A 196 -17.75 -3.00 -5.97
N SER A 197 -17.22 -2.12 -5.13
CA SER A 197 -16.27 -2.47 -4.08
C SER A 197 -16.98 -2.99 -2.83
N GLN A 198 -18.04 -2.29 -2.42
CA GLN A 198 -18.79 -2.60 -1.20
C GLN A 198 -20.26 -2.29 -1.35
N ARG A 199 -21.10 -3.11 -0.72
CA ARG A 199 -22.50 -2.81 -0.44
C ARG A 199 -22.67 -2.46 1.02
N LEU A 200 -23.22 -1.28 1.31
CA LEU A 200 -23.34 -0.72 2.65
C LEU A 200 -24.77 -0.66 3.14
N ALA A 201 -25.74 -0.98 2.27
CA ALA A 201 -27.17 -1.10 2.57
C ALA A 201 -27.77 -2.33 1.89
N GLN A 202 -28.91 -2.78 2.38
CA GLN A 202 -29.60 -3.95 1.85
C GLN A 202 -31.04 -3.60 1.41
N PRO A 203 -31.62 -4.33 0.43
CA PRO A 203 -33.04 -4.22 0.10
C PRO A 203 -33.92 -4.43 1.33
N GLY A 204 -34.98 -3.64 1.47
CA GLY A 204 -35.87 -3.62 2.65
C GLY A 204 -35.40 -2.70 3.78
N GLU A 205 -34.17 -2.18 3.72
CA GLU A 205 -33.63 -1.26 4.73
C GLU A 205 -34.18 0.17 4.50
N ARG A 206 -34.51 0.87 5.57
CA ARG A 206 -34.89 2.28 5.51
C ARG A 206 -33.67 3.16 5.54
N VAL A 207 -33.47 3.93 4.47
CA VAL A 207 -32.33 4.84 4.32
C VAL A 207 -32.72 6.28 4.55
N SER A 208 -31.80 7.08 5.09
CA SER A 208 -31.92 8.53 5.21
C SER A 208 -31.10 9.22 4.11
N PRO A 209 -31.33 10.53 3.82
CA PRO A 209 -30.45 11.29 2.97
C PRO A 209 -28.99 11.19 3.46
N GLU A 210 -28.05 11.12 2.52
CA GLU A 210 -26.61 10.91 2.74
C GLU A 210 -26.22 9.51 3.26
N ALA A 211 -27.17 8.58 3.48
CA ALA A 211 -26.84 7.18 3.79
C ALA A 211 -26.02 6.57 2.64
N ARG A 212 -24.92 5.90 2.98
CA ARG A 212 -24.04 5.23 2.00
C ARG A 212 -24.70 3.94 1.54
N ILE A 213 -24.78 3.72 0.24
CA ILE A 213 -25.44 2.56 -0.37
C ILE A 213 -24.44 1.60 -0.99
N VAL A 214 -23.62 2.08 -1.92
CA VAL A 214 -22.56 1.29 -2.56
C VAL A 214 -21.34 2.14 -2.83
N GLU A 215 -20.18 1.49 -2.84
CA GLU A 215 -18.93 2.09 -3.30
C GLU A 215 -18.55 1.51 -4.67
N ILE A 216 -18.19 2.39 -5.60
CA ILE A 216 -17.70 2.05 -6.94
C ILE A 216 -16.26 2.46 -7.04
N VAL A 217 -15.40 1.58 -7.55
CA VAL A 217 -13.97 1.84 -7.77
C VAL A 217 -13.61 1.56 -9.22
N ASP A 218 -12.82 2.45 -9.81
CA ASP A 218 -12.27 2.29 -11.15
C ASP A 218 -10.84 1.75 -11.03
N LEU A 219 -10.64 0.47 -11.35
CA LEU A 219 -9.35 -0.20 -11.28
C LEU A 219 -8.46 0.05 -12.50
N SER A 220 -8.90 0.84 -13.47
CA SER A 220 -8.09 1.15 -14.67
C SER A 220 -6.83 1.95 -14.34
N GLN A 221 -6.88 2.76 -13.28
CA GLN A 221 -5.77 3.58 -12.81
C GLN A 221 -5.66 3.46 -11.29
N LEU A 222 -4.58 2.84 -10.87
CA LEU A 222 -4.23 2.69 -9.46
C LEU A 222 -3.02 3.54 -9.11
N GLU A 223 -3.02 4.13 -7.95
CA GLU A 223 -1.90 4.88 -7.39
C GLU A 223 -1.49 4.29 -6.05
N LEU A 224 -0.19 4.21 -5.82
CA LEU A 224 0.38 3.98 -4.51
C LEU A 224 0.53 5.31 -3.79
N GLU A 225 -0.06 5.45 -2.63
CA GLU A 225 0.23 6.53 -1.70
C GLU A 225 1.37 6.09 -0.77
N ALA A 226 2.60 6.50 -1.09
CA ALA A 226 3.77 6.22 -0.27
C ALA A 226 4.09 7.40 0.66
N SER A 227 4.31 7.08 1.93
CA SER A 227 4.67 8.07 2.95
C SER A 227 6.19 8.06 3.14
N LEU A 228 6.86 9.17 2.83
CA LEU A 228 8.30 9.33 2.95
C LEU A 228 8.64 10.34 4.04
N THR A 229 9.84 10.20 4.63
CA THR A 229 10.36 11.26 5.49
C THR A 229 10.60 12.54 4.68
N SER A 230 10.56 13.69 5.33
CA SER A 230 10.83 14.97 4.65
C SER A 230 12.21 15.00 3.98
N THR A 231 13.21 14.35 4.60
CA THR A 231 14.57 14.26 4.07
C THR A 231 14.66 13.41 2.81
N ASP A 232 13.97 12.24 2.81
CA ASP A 232 13.96 11.34 1.66
C ASP A 232 13.22 11.95 0.49
N ALA A 233 12.11 12.65 0.77
CA ALA A 233 11.29 13.30 -0.24
C ALA A 233 12.04 14.37 -1.05
N LEU A 234 13.08 15.01 -0.47
CA LEU A 234 13.92 15.99 -1.18
C LEU A 234 14.68 15.39 -2.37
N ASN A 235 14.99 14.10 -2.30
CA ASN A 235 15.73 13.37 -3.34
C ASN A 235 14.82 12.72 -4.38
N VAL A 236 13.50 12.76 -4.17
CA VAL A 236 12.52 12.19 -5.10
C VAL A 236 12.15 13.20 -6.17
N LYS A 237 12.07 12.74 -7.42
CA LYS A 237 11.65 13.56 -8.57
C LYS A 237 10.49 12.89 -9.30
N VAL A 238 9.59 13.70 -9.81
CA VAL A 238 8.52 13.23 -10.71
C VAL A 238 9.13 12.53 -11.91
N GLY A 239 8.56 11.39 -12.28
CA GLY A 239 9.03 10.56 -13.38
C GLY A 239 9.99 9.45 -12.98
N GLN A 240 10.50 9.41 -11.75
CA GLN A 240 11.31 8.30 -11.26
C GLN A 240 10.50 7.00 -11.20
N THR A 241 11.17 5.88 -11.44
CA THR A 241 10.56 4.55 -11.42
C THR A 241 10.81 3.84 -10.11
N ALA A 242 9.81 3.11 -9.65
CA ALA A 242 9.89 2.23 -8.50
C ALA A 242 9.57 0.79 -8.90
N LYS A 243 10.24 -0.17 -8.28
CA LYS A 243 9.91 -1.58 -8.37
C LYS A 243 9.18 -1.97 -7.10
N LEU A 244 7.92 -2.38 -7.24
CA LEU A 244 7.04 -2.73 -6.14
C LEU A 244 6.78 -4.22 -6.16
N PHE A 245 6.64 -4.81 -4.98
CA PHE A 245 6.26 -6.20 -4.78
C PHE A 245 4.91 -6.23 -4.07
N ILE A 246 4.03 -7.08 -4.57
CA ILE A 246 2.75 -7.35 -3.93
C ILE A 246 3.04 -8.27 -2.74
N GLU A 247 2.48 -7.94 -1.58
CA GLU A 247 2.64 -8.74 -0.37
C GLU A 247 2.25 -10.20 -0.63
N ASN A 248 3.08 -11.14 -0.14
CA ASN A 248 2.91 -12.58 -0.35
C ASN A 248 2.91 -13.06 -1.82
N SER A 249 3.47 -12.27 -2.73
CA SER A 249 3.64 -12.64 -4.14
C SER A 249 5.07 -12.36 -4.58
N ASN A 250 5.62 -13.27 -5.38
CA ASN A 250 6.93 -13.06 -6.02
C ASN A 250 6.86 -12.14 -7.26
N GLN A 251 5.68 -11.60 -7.55
CA GLN A 251 5.50 -10.73 -8.70
C GLN A 251 5.85 -9.29 -8.37
N SER A 252 6.61 -8.66 -9.26
CA SER A 252 6.94 -7.26 -9.16
C SER A 252 6.21 -6.44 -10.22
N VAL A 253 5.75 -5.27 -9.84
CA VAL A 253 5.13 -4.29 -10.73
C VAL A 253 5.95 -3.01 -10.72
N THR A 254 6.00 -2.36 -11.88
CA THR A 254 6.69 -1.07 -12.01
C THR A 254 5.70 0.05 -11.78
N ALA A 255 6.10 1.01 -10.94
CA ALA A 255 5.37 2.24 -10.71
C ALA A 255 6.21 3.45 -11.09
N LYS A 256 5.58 4.57 -11.38
CA LYS A 256 6.23 5.83 -11.72
C LYS A 256 5.72 6.95 -10.84
N VAL A 257 6.61 7.77 -10.29
CA VAL A 257 6.24 8.95 -9.50
C VAL A 257 5.48 9.92 -10.41
N LEU A 258 4.23 10.18 -10.07
CA LEU A 258 3.36 11.12 -10.79
C LEU A 258 3.40 12.50 -10.16
N ARG A 259 3.32 12.55 -8.83
CA ARG A 259 3.29 13.80 -8.07
C ARG A 259 3.81 13.59 -6.65
N ILE A 260 4.28 14.68 -6.07
CA ILE A 260 4.76 14.77 -4.69
C ILE A 260 3.89 15.81 -4.00
N ASN A 261 3.36 15.47 -2.83
CA ASN A 261 2.55 16.43 -2.06
C ASN A 261 3.46 17.59 -1.61
N PRO A 262 3.08 18.84 -1.88
CA PRO A 262 3.87 20.01 -1.43
C PRO A 262 3.80 20.22 0.09
N SER A 263 2.88 19.56 0.79
CA SER A 263 2.67 19.68 2.23
C SER A 263 3.04 18.41 2.98
N THR A 264 3.56 18.57 4.19
CA THR A 264 3.77 17.46 5.12
C THR A 264 2.45 17.11 5.83
N GLN A 265 2.27 15.84 6.16
CA GLN A 265 1.13 15.39 6.96
C GLN A 265 1.29 15.82 8.42
N VAL A 266 0.20 16.33 9.00
CA VAL A 266 0.14 16.69 10.41
C VAL A 266 0.26 15.42 11.26
N GLY A 267 1.16 15.45 12.24
CA GLY A 267 1.44 14.32 13.15
C GLY A 267 2.64 13.47 12.72
N SER A 268 2.66 12.93 11.50
CA SER A 268 3.75 12.06 11.03
C SER A 268 4.96 12.83 10.47
N ARG A 269 4.79 14.10 10.11
CA ARG A 269 5.79 14.94 9.40
C ARG A 269 6.30 14.30 8.11
N SER A 270 5.53 13.41 7.53
CA SER A 270 5.86 12.73 6.28
C SER A 270 5.30 13.48 5.08
N VAL A 271 5.92 13.28 3.93
CA VAL A 271 5.49 13.78 2.62
C VAL A 271 4.87 12.61 1.86
N LEU A 272 3.67 12.80 1.34
CA LEU A 272 3.04 11.80 0.47
C LEU A 272 3.60 11.90 -0.95
N VAL A 273 4.00 10.77 -1.49
CA VAL A 273 4.41 10.61 -2.87
C VAL A 273 3.45 9.65 -3.55
N TYR A 274 2.91 10.06 -4.68
CA TYR A 274 1.94 9.31 -5.45
C TYR A 274 2.60 8.66 -6.65
N LEU A 275 2.56 7.34 -6.70
CA LEU A 275 3.12 6.57 -7.80
C LEU A 275 2.01 5.89 -8.58
N GLY A 276 1.92 6.18 -9.86
CA GLY A 276 0.98 5.51 -10.76
C GLY A 276 1.48 4.14 -11.17
N LEU A 277 0.57 3.17 -11.20
CA LEU A 277 0.82 1.82 -11.66
C LEU A 277 0.02 1.56 -12.94
N SER A 278 0.61 0.81 -13.86
CA SER A 278 -0.14 0.26 -14.98
C SER A 278 -1.12 -0.80 -14.48
N SER A 279 -2.27 -0.91 -15.16
CA SER A 279 -3.27 -1.94 -14.84
C SER A 279 -2.64 -3.33 -14.89
N HIS A 280 -2.88 -4.11 -13.84
CA HIS A 280 -2.41 -5.49 -13.74
C HIS A 280 -3.49 -6.35 -13.07
N PRO A 281 -3.74 -7.58 -13.54
CA PRO A 281 -4.85 -8.40 -13.05
C PRO A 281 -4.86 -8.71 -11.55
N LEU A 282 -3.70 -8.70 -10.92
CA LEU A 282 -3.55 -8.95 -9.47
C LEU A 282 -3.73 -7.71 -8.59
N LEU A 283 -3.72 -6.51 -9.19
CA LEU A 283 -3.84 -5.28 -8.41
C LEU A 283 -5.30 -5.03 -8.06
N ARG A 284 -5.54 -4.68 -6.82
CA ARG A 284 -6.86 -4.32 -6.28
C ARG A 284 -6.74 -3.03 -5.46
N HIS A 285 -7.84 -2.32 -5.35
CA HIS A 285 -7.97 -1.24 -4.38
C HIS A 285 -7.76 -1.79 -2.95
N GLY A 286 -6.96 -1.11 -2.13
CA GLY A 286 -6.69 -1.50 -0.75
C GLY A 286 -5.53 -2.49 -0.55
N ILE A 287 -4.91 -3.04 -1.61
CA ILE A 287 -3.75 -3.93 -1.46
C ILE A 287 -2.53 -3.13 -0.98
N PHE A 288 -1.82 -3.71 -0.01
CA PHE A 288 -0.53 -3.21 0.45
C PHE A 288 0.58 -3.67 -0.49
N VAL A 289 1.47 -2.76 -0.85
CA VAL A 289 2.66 -3.03 -1.66
C VAL A 289 3.88 -2.39 -1.02
N GLN A 290 5.03 -3.01 -1.23
CA GLN A 290 6.31 -2.50 -0.78
C GLN A 290 7.35 -2.66 -1.88
N GLY A 291 8.40 -1.86 -1.83
CA GLY A 291 9.44 -1.94 -2.82
C GLY A 291 10.51 -0.86 -2.68
N SER A 292 11.15 -0.52 -3.78
CA SER A 292 12.20 0.48 -3.80
C SER A 292 12.00 1.48 -4.94
N LEU A 293 12.12 2.75 -4.60
CA LEU A 293 12.15 3.86 -5.53
C LEU A 293 13.60 4.19 -5.88
N GLY A 294 13.96 4.07 -7.15
CA GLY A 294 15.29 4.46 -7.62
C GLY A 294 15.46 5.97 -7.57
N THR A 295 16.35 6.45 -6.70
CA THR A 295 16.58 7.90 -6.53
C THR A 295 17.85 8.37 -7.25
N GLN A 296 18.91 7.58 -7.19
CA GLN A 296 20.21 7.98 -7.72
C GLN A 296 21.01 6.76 -8.22
N LYS A 297 21.73 6.94 -9.32
CA LYS A 297 22.75 5.98 -9.76
C LYS A 297 24.08 6.39 -9.15
N ILE A 298 24.68 5.49 -8.39
CA ILE A 298 26.01 5.68 -7.82
C ILE A 298 26.97 4.64 -8.40
N GLN A 299 28.20 5.07 -8.64
CA GLN A 299 29.32 4.18 -8.96
C GLN A 299 29.97 3.77 -7.63
N THR A 300 29.94 2.49 -7.31
CA THR A 300 30.49 1.99 -6.04
C THR A 300 31.11 0.63 -6.24
N VAL A 301 32.08 0.30 -5.38
CA VAL A 301 32.68 -1.03 -5.33
C VAL A 301 31.74 -1.95 -4.56
N VAL A 302 31.45 -3.11 -5.11
CA VAL A 302 30.54 -4.09 -4.50
C VAL A 302 31.19 -5.42 -4.29
N VAL A 303 30.72 -6.12 -3.26
CA VAL A 303 31.05 -7.51 -2.96
C VAL A 303 29.75 -8.29 -2.70
N PRO A 304 29.75 -9.63 -2.83
CA PRO A 304 28.60 -10.43 -2.42
C PRO A 304 28.22 -10.13 -0.96
N LEU A 305 26.94 -9.96 -0.70
CA LEU A 305 26.42 -9.62 0.64
C LEU A 305 26.91 -10.60 1.72
N GLU A 306 26.98 -11.88 1.38
CA GLU A 306 27.41 -12.96 2.28
C GLU A 306 28.90 -12.97 2.55
N SER A 307 29.72 -12.24 1.78
CA SER A 307 31.16 -12.07 2.03
C SER A 307 31.46 -11.08 3.14
N VAL A 308 30.47 -10.25 3.53
CA VAL A 308 30.57 -9.35 4.67
C VAL A 308 30.24 -10.10 5.96
N ARG A 309 31.19 -10.17 6.86
CA ARG A 309 31.11 -10.91 8.10
C ARG A 309 30.77 -9.99 9.27
N ASN A 310 29.90 -10.50 10.16
CA ASN A 310 29.39 -9.77 11.33
C ASN A 310 29.67 -10.52 12.65
N ASP A 311 30.60 -11.47 12.65
CA ASP A 311 30.98 -12.29 13.82
C ASP A 311 31.96 -11.59 14.77
N LYS A 312 32.38 -10.35 14.46
CA LYS A 312 33.14 -9.44 15.30
C LYS A 312 32.32 -8.22 15.69
N THR A 313 32.89 -7.41 16.58
CA THR A 313 32.28 -6.15 17.05
C THR A 313 31.98 -5.19 15.90
N GLU A 314 32.79 -5.21 14.84
CA GLU A 314 32.61 -4.39 13.64
C GLU A 314 32.54 -5.32 12.41
N PRO A 315 31.69 -5.00 11.43
CA PRO A 315 31.64 -5.73 10.17
C PRO A 315 33.00 -5.69 9.46
N TYR A 316 33.37 -6.80 8.83
CA TYR A 316 34.61 -6.89 8.07
C TYR A 316 34.46 -7.81 6.86
N VAL A 317 35.37 -7.65 5.92
CA VAL A 317 35.57 -8.57 4.81
C VAL A 317 36.95 -9.19 4.89
N GLN A 318 37.08 -10.43 4.43
CA GLN A 318 38.35 -11.14 4.34
C GLN A 318 38.95 -10.86 2.95
N THR A 319 40.05 -10.12 2.88
CA THR A 319 40.75 -9.84 1.63
C THR A 319 42.01 -10.68 1.50
N LEU A 320 42.41 -10.98 0.28
CA LEU A 320 43.67 -11.67 0.01
C LEU A 320 44.71 -10.64 -0.41
N GLN A 321 45.75 -10.46 0.40
CA GLN A 321 46.86 -9.51 0.13
C GLN A 321 48.19 -10.25 0.27
N ASN A 322 48.98 -10.25 -0.79
CA ASN A 322 50.33 -10.89 -0.82
C ASN A 322 50.29 -12.36 -0.34
N GLY A 323 49.27 -13.13 -0.71
CA GLY A 323 49.12 -14.53 -0.29
C GLY A 323 48.71 -14.72 1.19
N LYS A 324 48.27 -13.68 1.86
CA LYS A 324 47.75 -13.73 3.25
C LYS A 324 46.33 -13.20 3.31
N VAL A 325 45.53 -13.76 4.19
CA VAL A 325 44.21 -13.24 4.53
C VAL A 325 44.37 -12.01 5.43
N VAL A 326 43.77 -10.91 5.05
CA VAL A 326 43.72 -9.66 5.84
C VAL A 326 42.27 -9.30 6.08
N HIS A 327 41.92 -9.09 7.35
CA HIS A 327 40.58 -8.63 7.72
C HIS A 327 40.48 -7.11 7.59
N VAL A 328 39.73 -6.64 6.61
CA VAL A 328 39.49 -5.22 6.40
C VAL A 328 38.14 -4.86 7.02
N LYS A 329 38.14 -3.95 8.00
CA LYS A 329 36.91 -3.39 8.57
C LYS A 329 36.18 -2.59 7.50
N VAL A 330 34.87 -2.74 7.46
CA VAL A 330 34.01 -2.07 6.49
C VAL A 330 32.79 -1.48 7.16
N ALA A 331 32.37 -0.32 6.71
CA ALA A 331 31.04 0.18 7.05
C ALA A 331 30.00 -0.49 6.14
N THR A 332 28.91 -0.94 6.73
CA THR A 332 27.81 -1.52 5.94
C THR A 332 27.18 -0.44 5.07
N GLY A 333 27.38 -0.57 3.75
CA GLY A 333 26.86 0.35 2.76
C GLY A 333 25.50 -0.08 2.18
N LEU A 334 25.19 0.45 1.02
CA LEU A 334 23.95 0.13 0.30
C LEU A 334 23.92 -1.32 -0.12
N LYS A 335 22.78 -1.96 0.10
CA LYS A 335 22.47 -3.29 -0.41
C LYS A 335 21.79 -3.18 -1.77
N GLY A 336 22.11 -4.08 -2.66
CA GLY A 336 21.52 -4.15 -3.99
C GLY A 336 21.59 -5.55 -4.56
N GLU A 337 21.21 -5.69 -5.82
CA GLU A 337 21.23 -6.94 -6.56
C GLU A 337 21.94 -6.72 -7.89
N VAL A 338 22.84 -7.64 -8.24
CA VAL A 338 23.57 -7.68 -9.52
C VAL A 338 23.49 -9.10 -10.02
N ASP A 339 22.98 -9.28 -11.25
CA ASP A 339 22.81 -10.59 -11.90
C ASP A 339 22.10 -11.63 -11.01
N GLY A 340 21.07 -11.19 -10.27
CA GLY A 340 20.30 -12.05 -9.35
C GLY A 340 21.01 -12.40 -8.05
N LYS A 341 22.16 -11.81 -7.75
CA LYS A 341 22.92 -12.02 -6.52
C LYS A 341 22.87 -10.77 -5.64
N ALA A 342 22.60 -10.95 -4.35
CA ALA A 342 22.64 -9.86 -3.38
C ALA A 342 24.08 -9.37 -3.20
N VAL A 343 24.28 -8.06 -3.31
CA VAL A 343 25.60 -7.40 -3.16
C VAL A 343 25.50 -6.26 -2.15
N MET A 344 26.65 -5.92 -1.57
CA MET A 344 26.81 -4.77 -0.67
C MET A 344 27.85 -3.82 -1.24
N ALA A 345 27.51 -2.54 -1.28
CA ALA A 345 28.44 -1.46 -1.63
C ALA A 345 29.38 -1.19 -0.45
N LEU A 346 30.66 -1.11 -0.72
CA LEU A 346 31.69 -0.81 0.28
C LEU A 346 32.58 0.32 -0.22
N SER A 347 32.75 1.35 0.60
CA SER A 347 33.60 2.52 0.28
C SER A 347 35.07 2.29 0.60
N GLU A 348 35.36 1.33 1.50
CA GLU A 348 36.69 1.06 2.02
C GLU A 348 37.54 0.15 1.14
N LEU A 349 36.92 -0.46 0.10
CA LEU A 349 37.60 -1.35 -0.83
C LEU A 349 37.88 -0.66 -2.16
N ASN A 350 39.04 -0.97 -2.71
CA ASN A 350 39.37 -0.58 -4.08
C ASN A 350 38.87 -1.61 -5.10
N GLU A 351 38.56 -1.14 -6.30
CA GLU A 351 38.27 -2.02 -7.43
C GLU A 351 39.43 -3.01 -7.66
N GLY A 352 39.13 -4.25 -7.96
CA GLY A 352 40.13 -5.31 -8.17
C GLY A 352 40.57 -6.00 -6.87
N THR A 353 40.14 -5.57 -5.69
CA THR A 353 40.49 -6.25 -4.44
C THR A 353 39.93 -7.68 -4.43
N GLN A 354 40.79 -8.64 -4.15
CA GLN A 354 40.38 -10.05 -3.98
C GLN A 354 39.78 -10.23 -2.60
N VAL A 355 38.52 -10.66 -2.56
CA VAL A 355 37.72 -10.89 -1.34
C VAL A 355 37.37 -12.38 -1.29
N LEU A 356 37.45 -12.99 -0.09
CA LEU A 356 37.04 -14.35 0.10
C LEU A 356 35.51 -14.49 -0.03
N ALA A 357 35.10 -15.46 -0.84
CA ALA A 357 33.71 -15.81 -1.02
C ALA A 357 33.15 -16.48 0.25
N PRO A 358 31.83 -16.56 0.44
CA PRO A 358 31.20 -17.25 1.55
C PRO A 358 31.64 -18.72 1.70
N SER A 359 31.91 -19.38 0.57
CA SER A 359 32.38 -20.78 0.50
C SER A 359 33.73 -21.02 1.19
N ALA A 360 34.61 -20.02 1.23
CA ALA A 360 35.92 -20.12 1.90
C ALA A 360 35.80 -20.22 3.43
N GLY A 361 34.64 -19.96 4.02
CA GLY A 361 34.45 -19.98 5.46
C GLY A 361 35.13 -18.83 6.20
N ALA A 362 35.24 -18.96 7.54
CA ALA A 362 35.95 -17.98 8.36
C ALA A 362 37.43 -18.35 8.47
N VAL A 363 38.29 -17.61 7.78
CA VAL A 363 39.74 -17.79 7.83
C VAL A 363 40.33 -16.75 8.79
N ARG A 364 41.30 -17.15 9.62
CA ARG A 364 41.95 -16.24 10.60
C ARG A 364 42.81 -15.19 9.87
N ASP A 365 42.83 -14.02 10.46
CA ASP A 365 43.72 -12.93 10.00
C ASP A 365 45.20 -13.37 10.02
N GLY A 366 45.95 -13.03 8.96
CA GLY A 366 47.33 -13.42 8.79
C GLY A 366 47.60 -14.83 8.26
N THR A 367 46.57 -15.66 8.02
CA THR A 367 46.72 -17.02 7.48
C THR A 367 47.28 -16.96 6.05
N LEU A 368 48.30 -17.77 5.78
CA LEU A 368 48.84 -17.95 4.45
C LEU A 368 47.90 -18.77 3.59
N VAL A 369 47.68 -18.31 2.37
CA VAL A 369 46.78 -18.94 1.40
C VAL A 369 47.51 -19.22 0.12
N THR A 370 47.34 -20.42 -0.42
CA THR A 370 47.75 -20.81 -1.75
C THR A 370 46.49 -21.02 -2.60
N LEU A 371 46.41 -20.33 -3.75
CA LEU A 371 45.35 -20.54 -4.73
C LEU A 371 45.70 -21.79 -5.51
N ASN A 372 44.86 -22.81 -5.45
CA ASN A 372 45.02 -24.01 -6.25
C ASN A 372 44.65 -23.69 -7.70
N SER A 373 45.63 -23.69 -8.57
CA SER A 373 45.47 -23.42 -10.03
C SER A 373 45.07 -24.68 -10.80
N SER A 374 44.38 -25.63 -10.20
CA SER A 374 43.87 -26.78 -10.92
C SER A 374 42.87 -26.30 -12.00
N LYS A 375 43.32 -26.35 -13.24
CA LYS A 375 42.52 -26.16 -14.45
C LYS A 375 41.28 -27.05 -14.43
N PRO A 376 40.11 -26.58 -14.93
CA PRO A 376 38.91 -27.40 -15.03
C PRO A 376 39.09 -28.62 -15.89
#